data_48a65d251851966a6ef8f12c79c00e25
#
_entry.id   48a65d251851966a6ef8f12c79c00e25
#
_cell.length_a   1.000
_cell.length_b   1.000
_cell.length_c   1.000
_cell.angle_alpha   90.00
_cell.angle_beta   90.00
_cell.angle_gamma   90.00
#
_symmetry.space_group_name_H-M   'P 1'
#
loop_
_entity.id
_entity.type
_entity.pdbx_description
1 polymer ?
#
loop_
_entity_poly.entity_id
_entity_poly.type
_entity_poly.pdbx_seq_one_letter_code
_entity_poly.pdbx_strand_id
1 'polypeptide(L)'
;MSFTYWLPDETGKKVDFTTDVSSIIIIGANGSGKSKLGAWIEQQNYSQVHRIGAQRNLNFNENITLKSYSQAEDFVFYGSDNKNWHAHKDQRWNWGKDYTTKLIDDFENVLAALIGLKNNENDHFVSECKIAAKNNSTPPTPPQTSIDKLKAIWQEVLPERELILEDSKFYAAFEQNGVKKQYSANQMSDGERAVLYLTAQVLCVPQNKTLIIDEPEVHLHRSIMNRLWLSLEKYRTDCLFIFITHDTQFASLHSNAEKIWIKEYDGNNWKLEKINNNELPEELLLDILGSRKNILFVEGGVSQSLCKPSN
;
A
#
# COMPACT_ATOMS: atom_id res chain seq x y z
N MET A 1 -3.54 5.19 -19.72
CA MET A 1 -4.36 4.01 -19.34
C MET A 1 -5.47 4.56 -18.47
N SER A 2 -6.74 4.25 -18.78
CA SER A 2 -7.85 4.79 -17.99
C SER A 2 -8.29 3.77 -16.94
N PHE A 3 -8.52 4.23 -15.72
CA PHE A 3 -8.98 3.42 -14.58
C PHE A 3 -10.40 3.81 -14.19
N THR A 4 -11.17 2.82 -13.73
CA THR A 4 -12.51 3.05 -13.18
C THR A 4 -12.47 2.82 -11.67
N TYR A 5 -13.08 3.73 -10.91
CA TYR A 5 -13.24 3.63 -9.45
C TYR A 5 -14.63 4.10 -9.01
N TRP A 6 -14.96 3.86 -7.78
CA TRP A 6 -16.30 4.12 -7.24
C TRP A 6 -16.24 4.98 -5.98
N LEU A 7 -17.17 5.91 -5.88
CA LEU A 7 -17.41 6.70 -4.68
C LEU A 7 -18.90 6.72 -4.37
N PRO A 8 -19.30 6.87 -3.10
CA PRO A 8 -20.69 7.14 -2.76
C PRO A 8 -21.08 8.57 -3.13
N ASP A 9 -22.32 8.77 -3.58
CA ASP A 9 -22.94 10.09 -3.56
C ASP A 9 -23.39 10.46 -2.13
N GLU A 10 -23.98 11.64 -1.95
CA GLU A 10 -24.49 12.11 -0.66
C GLU A 10 -25.60 11.23 -0.08
N THR A 11 -26.21 10.35 -0.86
CA THR A 11 -27.21 9.37 -0.44
C THR A 11 -26.63 7.97 -0.18
N GLY A 12 -25.31 7.82 -0.31
CA GLY A 12 -24.61 6.53 -0.16
C GLY A 12 -24.69 5.62 -1.37
N LYS A 13 -25.26 6.06 -2.51
CA LYS A 13 -25.33 5.26 -3.73
C LYS A 13 -23.99 5.28 -4.46
N LYS A 14 -23.68 4.16 -5.09
CA LYS A 14 -22.50 3.99 -5.92
C LYS A 14 -22.56 4.88 -7.17
N VAL A 15 -21.50 5.64 -7.39
CA VAL A 15 -21.26 6.42 -8.61
C VAL A 15 -19.93 5.97 -9.21
N ASP A 16 -19.91 5.72 -10.52
CA ASP A 16 -18.72 5.33 -11.27
C ASP A 16 -17.97 6.57 -11.74
N PHE A 17 -16.65 6.56 -11.54
CA PHE A 17 -15.72 7.59 -12.01
C PHE A 17 -14.62 6.97 -12.85
N THR A 18 -14.07 7.75 -13.77
CA THR A 18 -12.92 7.37 -14.57
C THR A 18 -11.80 8.38 -14.39
N THR A 19 -10.55 7.89 -14.41
CA THR A 19 -9.36 8.72 -14.30
C THR A 19 -8.24 8.18 -15.17
N ASP A 20 -7.37 9.05 -15.67
CA ASP A 20 -6.16 8.69 -16.40
C ASP A 20 -4.90 8.75 -15.53
N VAL A 21 -5.02 9.20 -14.27
CA VAL A 21 -3.92 9.15 -13.30
C VAL A 21 -3.87 7.80 -12.60
N SER A 22 -2.68 7.40 -12.19
CA SER A 22 -2.45 6.11 -11.51
C SER A 22 -2.72 6.15 -10.01
N SER A 23 -2.95 7.34 -9.44
CA SER A 23 -3.17 7.49 -7.99
C SER A 23 -4.23 8.52 -7.63
N ILE A 24 -4.97 8.18 -6.58
CA ILE A 24 -5.99 9.03 -5.94
C ILE A 24 -5.65 9.13 -4.45
N ILE A 25 -5.77 10.32 -3.88
CA ILE A 25 -5.59 10.53 -2.44
C ILE A 25 -6.91 10.96 -1.84
N ILE A 26 -7.42 10.17 -0.93
CA ILE A 26 -8.59 10.50 -0.11
C ILE A 26 -8.07 11.01 1.23
N ILE A 27 -8.35 12.27 1.53
CA ILE A 27 -7.85 12.94 2.72
C ILE A 27 -9.00 13.42 3.60
N GLY A 28 -8.82 13.35 4.92
CA GLY A 28 -9.80 13.84 5.88
C GLY A 28 -9.30 13.77 7.33
N ALA A 29 -9.95 14.48 8.22
CA ALA A 29 -9.62 14.52 9.64
C ALA A 29 -9.80 13.14 10.31
N ASN A 30 -9.26 12.98 11.52
CA ASN A 30 -9.51 11.76 12.31
C ASN A 30 -11.00 11.69 12.67
N GLY A 31 -11.60 10.51 12.49
CA GLY A 31 -13.03 10.31 12.70
C GLY A 31 -13.91 10.63 11.50
N SER A 32 -13.39 11.16 10.39
CA SER A 32 -14.17 11.48 9.17
C SER A 32 -14.64 10.26 8.37
N GLY A 33 -14.52 9.05 8.89
CA GLY A 33 -15.00 7.83 8.22
C GLY A 33 -14.09 7.32 7.09
N LYS A 34 -12.80 7.72 7.06
CA LYS A 34 -11.81 7.32 6.03
C LYS A 34 -11.75 5.81 5.80
N SER A 35 -11.44 5.04 6.86
CA SER A 35 -11.32 3.59 6.75
C SER A 35 -12.65 2.90 6.38
N LYS A 36 -13.79 3.48 6.80
CA LYS A 36 -15.12 3.00 6.38
C LYS A 36 -15.34 3.24 4.89
N LEU A 37 -14.89 4.39 4.35
CA LEU A 37 -14.98 4.67 2.92
C LEU A 37 -14.11 3.68 2.13
N GLY A 38 -12.89 3.39 2.58
CA GLY A 38 -12.05 2.36 1.96
C GLY A 38 -12.70 0.98 1.94
N ALA A 39 -13.35 0.59 3.05
CA ALA A 39 -14.12 -0.65 3.12
C ALA A 39 -15.33 -0.62 2.17
N TRP A 40 -16.05 0.49 2.12
CA TRP A 40 -17.19 0.68 1.22
C TRP A 40 -16.76 0.55 -0.26
N ILE A 41 -15.65 1.16 -0.66
CA ILE A 41 -15.12 1.04 -2.03
C ILE A 41 -14.77 -0.42 -2.37
N GLU A 42 -14.08 -1.14 -1.46
CA GLU A 42 -13.76 -2.56 -1.65
C GLU A 42 -15.03 -3.41 -1.82
N GLN A 43 -16.08 -3.13 -1.05
CA GLN A 43 -17.37 -3.84 -1.11
C GLN A 43 -18.11 -3.65 -2.44
N GLN A 44 -17.83 -2.58 -3.20
CA GLN A 44 -18.46 -2.39 -4.50
C GLN A 44 -17.98 -3.40 -5.54
N ASN A 45 -16.73 -3.90 -5.40
CA ASN A 45 -16.20 -4.95 -6.27
C ASN A 45 -15.03 -5.69 -5.62
N TYR A 46 -15.32 -6.72 -4.84
CA TYR A 46 -14.32 -7.52 -4.13
C TYR A 46 -13.28 -8.19 -5.05
N SER A 47 -13.65 -8.50 -6.28
CA SER A 47 -12.73 -9.13 -7.25
C SER A 47 -11.80 -8.12 -7.91
N GLN A 48 -12.12 -6.84 -7.88
CA GLN A 48 -11.33 -5.77 -8.53
C GLN A 48 -10.47 -5.00 -7.54
N VAL A 49 -10.89 -4.89 -6.29
CA VAL A 49 -10.26 -4.05 -5.27
C VAL A 49 -9.51 -4.89 -4.26
N HIS A 50 -8.28 -4.55 -3.96
CA HIS A 50 -7.51 -5.09 -2.84
C HIS A 50 -7.18 -3.97 -1.86
N ARG A 51 -7.55 -4.16 -0.58
CA ARG A 51 -7.30 -3.18 0.46
C ARG A 51 -6.27 -3.67 1.47
N ILE A 52 -5.26 -2.84 1.68
CA ILE A 52 -4.24 -2.99 2.73
C ILE A 52 -4.69 -2.10 3.90
N GLY A 53 -5.18 -2.71 4.97
CA GLY A 53 -5.69 -2.00 6.15
C GLY A 53 -4.60 -1.30 6.95
N ALA A 54 -4.98 -0.31 7.75
CA ALA A 54 -4.07 0.42 8.63
C ALA A 54 -3.47 -0.48 9.71
N GLN A 55 -4.27 -1.41 10.27
CA GLN A 55 -3.83 -2.35 11.30
C GLN A 55 -3.28 -3.62 10.66
N ARG A 56 -1.95 -3.81 10.75
CA ARG A 56 -1.23 -4.94 10.17
C ARG A 56 -0.18 -5.48 11.12
N ASN A 57 -0.09 -6.80 11.23
CA ASN A 57 0.97 -7.46 11.99
C ASN A 57 2.23 -7.56 11.12
N LEU A 58 3.32 -7.00 11.59
CA LEU A 58 4.63 -7.07 10.92
C LEU A 58 5.53 -8.18 11.48
N ASN A 59 5.02 -9.01 12.37
CA ASN A 59 5.72 -10.19 12.83
C ASN A 59 5.39 -11.39 11.93
N PHE A 60 6.38 -12.22 11.69
CA PHE A 60 6.21 -13.45 10.93
C PHE A 60 7.26 -14.48 11.33
N ASN A 61 7.03 -15.75 10.97
CA ASN A 61 7.99 -16.82 11.20
C ASN A 61 9.02 -16.85 10.06
N GLU A 62 10.30 -17.01 10.40
CA GLU A 62 11.37 -17.15 9.39
C GLU A 62 11.18 -18.35 8.47
N ASN A 63 10.60 -19.43 8.99
CA ASN A 63 10.31 -20.63 8.22
C ASN A 63 8.98 -20.46 7.49
N ILE A 64 9.03 -19.90 6.30
CA ILE A 64 7.85 -19.67 5.46
C ILE A 64 7.36 -21.01 4.92
N THR A 65 6.11 -21.37 5.23
CA THR A 65 5.47 -22.54 4.64
C THR A 65 5.14 -22.27 3.19
N LEU A 66 5.83 -22.95 2.28
CA LEU A 66 5.59 -22.81 0.85
C LEU A 66 4.21 -23.37 0.47
N LYS A 67 3.50 -22.61 -0.34
CA LYS A 67 2.21 -22.98 -0.94
C LYS A 67 2.33 -22.93 -2.47
N SER A 68 1.38 -23.53 -3.18
CA SER A 68 1.27 -23.25 -4.61
C SER A 68 1.01 -21.75 -4.81
N TYR A 69 1.48 -21.18 -5.92
CA TYR A 69 1.29 -19.75 -6.20
C TYR A 69 -0.18 -19.34 -6.11
N SER A 70 -1.08 -20.10 -6.76
CA SER A 70 -2.52 -19.80 -6.76
C SER A 70 -3.15 -19.82 -5.36
N GLN A 71 -2.78 -20.77 -4.51
CA GLN A 71 -3.28 -20.82 -3.13
C GLN A 71 -2.79 -19.61 -2.32
N ALA A 72 -1.50 -19.27 -2.47
CA ALA A 72 -0.92 -18.15 -1.74
C ALA A 72 -1.50 -16.79 -2.22
N GLU A 73 -1.68 -16.62 -3.54
CA GLU A 73 -2.35 -15.46 -4.14
C GLU A 73 -3.79 -15.31 -3.62
N ASP A 74 -4.56 -16.40 -3.62
CA ASP A 74 -5.93 -16.41 -3.09
C ASP A 74 -5.97 -16.00 -1.60
N PHE A 75 -5.02 -16.49 -0.79
CA PHE A 75 -4.89 -16.05 0.60
C PHE A 75 -4.61 -14.56 0.75
N VAL A 76 -3.68 -14.03 -0.04
CA VAL A 76 -3.36 -12.59 0.00
C VAL A 76 -4.57 -11.76 -0.42
N PHE A 77 -5.22 -12.13 -1.50
CA PHE A 77 -6.27 -11.30 -2.09
C PHE A 77 -7.64 -11.48 -1.39
N TYR A 78 -8.02 -12.71 -1.05
CA TYR A 78 -9.33 -13.03 -0.48
C TYR A 78 -9.30 -13.41 1.00
N GLY A 79 -8.11 -13.69 1.57
CA GLY A 79 -7.95 -14.20 2.92
C GLY A 79 -8.19 -15.71 3.07
N SER A 80 -8.42 -16.43 1.96
CA SER A 80 -8.66 -17.87 1.93
C SER A 80 -8.38 -18.45 0.54
N ASP A 81 -7.89 -19.67 0.47
CA ASP A 81 -7.79 -20.47 -0.76
C ASP A 81 -9.09 -21.20 -1.12
N ASN A 82 -10.11 -21.17 -0.26
CA ASN A 82 -11.42 -21.73 -0.55
C ASN A 82 -12.25 -20.74 -1.38
N LYS A 83 -12.43 -21.08 -2.66
CA LYS A 83 -13.15 -20.23 -3.64
C LYS A 83 -14.59 -19.90 -3.23
N ASN A 84 -15.24 -20.73 -2.40
CA ASN A 84 -16.59 -20.44 -1.90
C ASN A 84 -16.65 -19.20 -0.99
N TRP A 85 -15.51 -18.77 -0.44
CA TRP A 85 -15.39 -17.60 0.46
C TRP A 85 -14.79 -16.35 -0.20
N HIS A 86 -14.58 -16.40 -1.52
CA HIS A 86 -14.00 -15.27 -2.25
C HIS A 86 -15.00 -14.12 -2.49
N ALA A 87 -16.30 -14.44 -2.61
CA ALA A 87 -17.33 -13.49 -3.05
C ALA A 87 -17.38 -12.19 -2.24
N HIS A 88 -17.14 -12.27 -0.92
CA HIS A 88 -17.21 -11.12 0.00
C HIS A 88 -15.93 -10.94 0.84
N LYS A 89 -14.87 -11.68 0.53
CA LYS A 89 -13.61 -11.68 1.32
C LYS A 89 -13.86 -11.91 2.82
N ASP A 90 -14.82 -12.79 3.15
CA ASP A 90 -15.29 -12.99 4.52
C ASP A 90 -14.17 -13.36 5.49
N GLN A 91 -13.25 -14.22 5.06
CA GLN A 91 -12.11 -14.62 5.89
C GLN A 91 -11.14 -13.45 6.14
N ARG A 92 -10.93 -12.62 5.11
CA ARG A 92 -10.05 -11.45 5.24
C ARG A 92 -10.59 -10.45 6.25
N TRP A 93 -11.92 -10.30 6.36
CA TRP A 93 -12.56 -9.27 7.18
C TRP A 93 -13.42 -9.82 8.31
N ASN A 94 -13.12 -11.02 8.82
CA ASN A 94 -13.81 -11.62 9.96
C ASN A 94 -15.34 -11.64 9.77
N TRP A 95 -15.79 -12.21 8.63
CA TRP A 95 -17.20 -12.35 8.28
C TRP A 95 -17.98 -11.02 8.27
N GLY A 96 -17.31 -9.97 7.83
CA GLY A 96 -17.92 -8.64 7.71
C GLY A 96 -18.09 -7.89 9.02
N LYS A 97 -17.56 -8.40 10.13
CA LYS A 97 -17.71 -7.76 11.44
C LYS A 97 -16.68 -6.63 11.66
N ASP A 98 -15.47 -6.79 11.09
CA ASP A 98 -14.33 -5.95 11.44
C ASP A 98 -13.64 -5.36 10.21
N TYR A 99 -14.40 -4.87 9.23
CA TYR A 99 -13.85 -4.32 7.98
C TYR A 99 -12.80 -3.22 8.18
N THR A 100 -12.88 -2.48 9.28
CA THR A 100 -12.00 -1.32 9.54
C THR A 100 -11.01 -1.54 10.67
N THR A 101 -11.25 -2.53 11.54
CA THR A 101 -10.52 -2.70 12.81
C THR A 101 -9.76 -4.03 12.91
N LYS A 102 -9.96 -4.94 11.95
CA LYS A 102 -9.25 -6.22 11.97
C LYS A 102 -7.75 -6.01 11.81
N LEU A 103 -6.98 -6.55 12.73
CA LEU A 103 -5.54 -6.71 12.57
C LEU A 103 -5.28 -7.75 11.46
N ILE A 104 -4.69 -7.31 10.36
CA ILE A 104 -4.29 -8.19 9.26
C ILE A 104 -3.02 -8.93 9.66
N ASP A 105 -3.07 -10.25 9.62
CA ASP A 105 -1.98 -11.17 9.99
C ASP A 105 -1.74 -12.14 8.84
N ASP A 106 -1.20 -11.63 7.74
CA ASP A 106 -1.02 -12.37 6.49
C ASP A 106 0.42 -12.32 5.95
N PHE A 107 1.38 -11.79 6.73
CA PHE A 107 2.74 -11.57 6.26
C PHE A 107 3.41 -12.83 5.72
N GLU A 108 3.31 -13.97 6.42
CA GLU A 108 3.85 -15.26 5.94
C GLU A 108 3.23 -15.68 4.61
N ASN A 109 1.90 -15.49 4.45
CA ASN A 109 1.19 -15.80 3.22
C ASN A 109 1.64 -14.90 2.06
N VAL A 110 1.90 -13.62 2.35
CA VAL A 110 2.42 -12.64 1.37
C VAL A 110 3.81 -13.05 0.89
N LEU A 111 4.70 -13.43 1.80
CA LEU A 111 6.04 -13.89 1.43
C LEU A 111 6.00 -15.23 0.67
N ALA A 112 5.12 -16.15 1.08
CA ALA A 112 4.90 -17.39 0.35
C ALA A 112 4.38 -17.14 -1.07
N ALA A 113 3.44 -16.19 -1.24
CA ALA A 113 2.94 -15.79 -2.55
C ALA A 113 4.03 -15.19 -3.44
N LEU A 114 4.88 -14.33 -2.87
CA LEU A 114 5.99 -13.72 -3.61
C LEU A 114 7.02 -14.75 -4.09
N ILE A 115 7.37 -15.72 -3.24
CA ILE A 115 8.26 -16.83 -3.60
C ILE A 115 7.60 -17.72 -4.67
N GLY A 116 6.31 -18.02 -4.50
CA GLY A 116 5.54 -18.78 -5.47
C GLY A 116 5.46 -18.10 -6.83
N LEU A 117 5.23 -16.77 -6.86
CA LEU A 117 5.20 -15.96 -8.06
C LEU A 117 6.55 -16.01 -8.79
N LYS A 118 7.67 -15.78 -8.07
CA LYS A 118 9.03 -15.92 -8.64
C LYS A 118 9.25 -17.31 -9.25
N ASN A 119 8.84 -18.38 -8.56
CA ASN A 119 9.01 -19.73 -9.06
C ASN A 119 8.21 -19.94 -10.36
N ASN A 120 6.97 -19.47 -10.40
CA ASN A 120 6.11 -19.54 -11.60
C ASN A 120 6.71 -18.74 -12.77
N GLU A 121 7.23 -17.53 -12.52
CA GLU A 121 7.93 -16.72 -13.52
C GLU A 121 9.15 -17.43 -14.09
N ASN A 122 9.95 -18.06 -13.24
CA ASN A 122 11.14 -18.84 -13.64
C ASN A 122 10.76 -20.08 -14.45
N ASP A 123 9.75 -20.84 -14.03
CA ASP A 123 9.29 -22.04 -14.72
C ASP A 123 8.76 -21.70 -16.12
N HIS A 124 8.06 -20.57 -16.27
CA HIS A 124 7.60 -20.07 -17.54
C HIS A 124 8.79 -19.75 -18.45
N PHE A 125 9.76 -18.97 -17.96
CA PHE A 125 10.98 -18.63 -18.70
C PHE A 125 11.77 -19.87 -19.14
N VAL A 126 11.97 -20.84 -18.25
CA VAL A 126 12.66 -22.10 -18.58
C VAL A 126 11.88 -22.87 -19.66
N SER A 127 10.55 -22.86 -19.60
CA SER A 127 9.71 -23.52 -20.61
C SER A 127 9.86 -22.86 -21.99
N GLU A 128 9.90 -21.53 -22.05
CA GLU A 128 10.14 -20.77 -23.29
C GLU A 128 11.53 -21.02 -23.86
N CYS A 129 12.56 -21.08 -23.01
CA CYS A 129 13.92 -21.44 -23.44
C CYS A 129 13.97 -22.85 -24.04
N LYS A 130 13.27 -23.84 -23.45
CA LYS A 130 13.18 -25.20 -23.98
C LYS A 130 12.49 -25.25 -25.35
N ILE A 131 11.44 -24.43 -25.54
CA ILE A 131 10.74 -24.29 -26.83
C ILE A 131 11.67 -23.68 -27.88
N ALA A 132 12.38 -22.59 -27.53
CA ALA A 132 13.33 -21.93 -28.41
C ALA A 132 14.45 -22.90 -28.86
N ALA A 133 15.00 -23.68 -27.92
CA ALA A 133 16.03 -24.69 -28.23
C ALA A 133 15.51 -25.78 -29.18
N LYS A 134 14.27 -26.26 -29.02
CA LYS A 134 13.65 -27.23 -29.95
C LYS A 134 13.46 -26.67 -31.35
N ASN A 135 13.18 -25.38 -31.46
CA ASN A 135 12.92 -24.70 -32.74
C ASN A 135 14.19 -24.07 -33.35
N ASN A 136 15.36 -24.29 -32.74
CA ASN A 136 16.63 -23.63 -33.13
C ASN A 136 16.51 -22.11 -33.22
N SER A 137 15.66 -21.49 -32.39
CA SER A 137 15.48 -20.05 -32.29
C SER A 137 16.26 -19.46 -31.10
N THR A 138 16.47 -18.14 -31.12
CA THR A 138 17.15 -17.43 -30.03
C THR A 138 16.32 -17.53 -28.73
N PRO A 139 16.95 -17.88 -27.60
CA PRO A 139 16.27 -17.89 -26.31
C PRO A 139 15.72 -16.51 -25.94
N PRO A 140 14.58 -16.43 -25.23
CA PRO A 140 14.07 -15.16 -24.74
C PRO A 140 15.03 -14.51 -23.74
N THR A 141 14.97 -13.19 -23.63
CA THR A 141 15.70 -12.46 -22.58
C THR A 141 15.09 -12.77 -21.19
N PRO A 142 15.91 -13.03 -20.15
CA PRO A 142 15.39 -13.25 -18.82
C PRO A 142 14.47 -12.12 -18.36
N PRO A 143 13.26 -12.42 -17.86
CA PRO A 143 12.37 -11.41 -17.36
C PRO A 143 12.86 -10.87 -16.02
N GLN A 144 12.50 -9.63 -15.69
CA GLN A 144 12.64 -9.11 -14.34
C GLN A 144 11.57 -9.76 -13.46
N THR A 145 12.00 -10.65 -12.56
CA THR A 145 11.08 -11.37 -11.67
C THR A 145 10.50 -10.47 -10.58
N SER A 146 9.45 -10.94 -9.91
CA SER A 146 8.86 -10.26 -8.73
C SER A 146 9.89 -10.03 -7.62
N ILE A 147 10.83 -10.96 -7.42
CA ILE A 147 11.94 -10.80 -6.46
C ILE A 147 12.95 -9.76 -6.92
N ASP A 148 13.25 -9.68 -8.22
CA ASP A 148 14.14 -8.64 -8.74
C ASP A 148 13.51 -7.25 -8.56
N LYS A 149 12.21 -7.12 -8.78
CA LYS A 149 11.46 -5.89 -8.50
C LYS A 149 11.49 -5.53 -7.01
N LEU A 150 11.24 -6.51 -6.13
CA LEU A 150 11.34 -6.31 -4.67
C LEU A 150 12.72 -5.79 -4.28
N LYS A 151 13.82 -6.43 -4.76
CA LYS A 151 15.18 -6.01 -4.46
C LYS A 151 15.50 -4.62 -5.00
N ALA A 152 15.02 -4.28 -6.19
CA ALA A 152 15.18 -2.96 -6.78
C ALA A 152 14.46 -1.88 -5.96
N ILE A 153 13.20 -2.11 -5.57
CA ILE A 153 12.44 -1.21 -4.71
C ILE A 153 13.11 -1.08 -3.34
N TRP A 154 13.53 -2.19 -2.74
CA TRP A 154 14.26 -2.19 -1.48
C TRP A 154 15.51 -1.32 -1.54
N GLN A 155 16.31 -1.44 -2.60
CA GLN A 155 17.53 -0.66 -2.80
C GLN A 155 17.23 0.85 -3.01
N GLU A 156 16.14 1.19 -3.70
CA GLU A 156 15.69 2.57 -3.86
C GLU A 156 15.24 3.19 -2.51
N VAL A 157 14.61 2.39 -1.65
CA VAL A 157 14.02 2.84 -0.39
C VAL A 157 15.02 2.82 0.77
N LEU A 158 15.84 1.79 0.86
CA LEU A 158 16.81 1.51 1.90
C LEU A 158 18.21 1.28 1.30
N PRO A 159 18.84 2.31 0.71
CA PRO A 159 20.07 2.16 -0.08
C PRO A 159 21.27 1.61 0.71
N GLU A 160 21.26 1.75 2.03
CA GLU A 160 22.32 1.23 2.92
C GLU A 160 22.10 -0.23 3.34
N ARG A 161 21.07 -0.87 2.82
CA ARG A 161 20.66 -2.24 3.16
C ARG A 161 20.49 -3.05 1.89
N GLU A 162 21.11 -4.23 1.84
CA GLU A 162 20.91 -5.20 0.77
C GLU A 162 19.88 -6.24 1.22
N LEU A 163 18.87 -6.52 0.39
CA LEU A 163 17.90 -7.59 0.64
C LEU A 163 18.38 -8.89 -0.03
N ILE A 164 18.46 -9.94 0.74
CA ILE A 164 18.92 -11.26 0.30
C ILE A 164 17.77 -12.26 0.48
N LEU A 165 17.53 -13.07 -0.54
CA LEU A 165 16.65 -14.24 -0.47
C LEU A 165 17.49 -15.49 -0.74
N GLU A 166 17.63 -16.34 0.28
CA GLU A 166 18.39 -17.57 0.24
C GLU A 166 17.61 -18.67 0.98
N ASP A 167 17.51 -19.86 0.41
CA ASP A 167 16.77 -21.00 0.97
C ASP A 167 15.33 -20.64 1.41
N SER A 168 14.64 -19.81 0.62
CA SER A 168 13.30 -19.30 0.91
C SER A 168 13.19 -18.45 2.19
N LYS A 169 14.32 -17.93 2.69
CA LYS A 169 14.38 -17.02 3.84
C LYS A 169 14.90 -15.66 3.41
N PHE A 170 14.34 -14.64 4.02
CA PHE A 170 14.75 -13.26 3.79
C PHE A 170 15.77 -12.81 4.83
N TYR A 171 16.81 -12.13 4.36
CA TYR A 171 17.85 -11.52 5.17
C TYR A 171 18.07 -10.08 4.70
N ALA A 172 18.53 -9.24 5.59
CA ALA A 172 19.11 -7.96 5.23
C ALA A 172 20.60 -7.94 5.57
N ALA A 173 21.38 -7.23 4.77
CA ALA A 173 22.80 -7.05 5.00
C ALA A 173 23.19 -5.58 4.88
N PHE A 174 24.22 -5.19 5.62
CA PHE A 174 24.84 -3.87 5.56
C PHE A 174 26.35 -3.97 5.74
N GLU A 175 27.06 -2.98 5.24
CA GLU A 175 28.50 -2.92 5.42
C GLU A 175 28.85 -2.04 6.63
N GLN A 176 29.71 -2.55 7.51
CA GLN A 176 30.22 -1.81 8.64
C GLN A 176 31.74 -2.05 8.76
N ASN A 177 32.51 -0.98 8.65
CA ASN A 177 34.00 -1.03 8.71
C ASN A 177 34.61 -2.01 7.69
N GLY A 178 34.06 -2.07 6.46
CA GLY A 178 34.54 -3.00 5.41
C GLY A 178 34.12 -4.47 5.60
N VAL A 179 33.25 -4.74 6.58
CA VAL A 179 32.75 -6.10 6.84
C VAL A 179 31.24 -6.12 6.56
N LYS A 180 30.81 -7.05 5.69
CA LYS A 180 29.39 -7.29 5.42
C LYS A 180 28.79 -8.06 6.60
N LYS A 181 27.78 -7.47 7.25
CA LYS A 181 27.01 -8.09 8.32
C LYS A 181 25.63 -8.42 7.80
N GLN A 182 25.18 -9.65 8.01
CA GLN A 182 23.88 -10.16 7.62
C GLN A 182 23.06 -10.49 8.87
N TYR A 183 21.75 -10.22 8.81
CA TYR A 183 20.78 -10.55 9.86
C TYR A 183 19.47 -11.02 9.24
N SER A 184 18.74 -11.86 9.97
CA SER A 184 17.49 -12.42 9.48
C SER A 184 16.35 -11.38 9.48
N ALA A 185 15.31 -11.66 8.71
CA ALA A 185 14.17 -10.76 8.61
C ALA A 185 13.45 -10.54 9.96
N ASN A 186 13.53 -11.49 10.91
CA ASN A 186 13.01 -11.30 12.27
C ASN A 186 13.80 -10.27 13.09
N GLN A 187 15.03 -9.99 12.71
CA GLN A 187 15.87 -8.97 13.33
C GLN A 187 15.79 -7.61 12.64
N MET A 188 15.02 -7.53 11.56
CA MET A 188 14.73 -6.26 10.88
C MET A 188 13.97 -5.31 11.81
N SER A 189 14.24 -4.01 11.67
CA SER A 189 13.43 -2.97 12.30
C SER A 189 11.99 -2.96 11.77
N ASP A 190 11.07 -2.34 12.50
CA ASP A 190 9.67 -2.22 12.07
C ASP A 190 9.54 -1.54 10.71
N GLY A 191 10.37 -0.53 10.43
CA GLY A 191 10.41 0.14 9.13
C GLY A 191 10.87 -0.77 8.00
N GLU A 192 11.91 -1.58 8.21
CA GLU A 192 12.39 -2.56 7.22
C GLU A 192 11.33 -3.64 6.97
N ARG A 193 10.71 -4.16 8.03
CA ARG A 193 9.61 -5.14 7.91
C ARG A 193 8.40 -4.55 7.18
N ALA A 194 8.06 -3.29 7.46
CA ALA A 194 6.98 -2.60 6.75
C ALA A 194 7.28 -2.44 5.25
N VAL A 195 8.51 -2.06 4.88
CA VAL A 195 8.94 -1.97 3.47
C VAL A 195 8.85 -3.34 2.80
N LEU A 196 9.34 -4.41 3.43
CA LEU A 196 9.27 -5.77 2.91
C LEU A 196 7.83 -6.22 2.70
N TYR A 197 6.99 -6.06 3.74
CA TYR A 197 5.59 -6.45 3.72
C TYR A 197 4.78 -5.71 2.66
N LEU A 198 4.85 -4.38 2.65
CA LEU A 198 4.06 -3.55 1.72
C LEU A 198 4.48 -3.77 0.27
N THR A 199 5.78 -3.88 0.02
CA THR A 199 6.28 -4.19 -1.31
C THR A 199 5.80 -5.56 -1.78
N ALA A 200 5.91 -6.58 -0.94
CA ALA A 200 5.46 -7.92 -1.26
C ALA A 200 3.94 -7.98 -1.48
N GLN A 201 3.13 -7.31 -0.63
CA GLN A 201 1.68 -7.19 -0.82
C GLN A 201 1.34 -6.62 -2.20
N VAL A 202 1.92 -5.48 -2.55
CA VAL A 202 1.63 -4.79 -3.81
C VAL A 202 2.08 -5.60 -5.03
N LEU A 203 3.24 -6.29 -4.95
CA LEU A 203 3.76 -7.11 -6.05
C LEU A 203 2.97 -8.41 -6.25
N CYS A 204 2.36 -8.96 -5.20
CA CYS A 204 1.57 -10.21 -5.27
C CYS A 204 0.13 -9.99 -5.73
N VAL A 205 -0.38 -8.76 -5.72
CA VAL A 205 -1.74 -8.50 -6.21
C VAL A 205 -1.81 -8.71 -7.73
N PRO A 206 -2.83 -9.40 -8.27
CA PRO A 206 -3.00 -9.59 -9.70
C PRO A 206 -2.98 -8.28 -10.48
N GLN A 207 -2.71 -8.36 -11.79
CA GLN A 207 -2.66 -7.18 -12.66
C GLN A 207 -4.02 -6.49 -12.80
N ASN A 208 -3.99 -5.20 -13.12
CA ASN A 208 -5.17 -4.37 -13.41
C ASN A 208 -6.17 -4.27 -12.25
N LYS A 209 -5.68 -4.27 -11.01
CA LYS A 209 -6.50 -4.10 -9.80
C LYS A 209 -6.44 -2.68 -9.26
N THR A 210 -7.42 -2.34 -8.41
CA THR A 210 -7.39 -1.15 -7.58
C THR A 210 -6.82 -1.53 -6.21
N LEU A 211 -5.77 -0.83 -5.80
CA LEU A 211 -5.09 -1.00 -4.52
C LEU A 211 -5.51 0.13 -3.59
N ILE A 212 -6.19 -0.18 -2.50
CA ILE A 212 -6.49 0.77 -1.45
C ILE A 212 -5.47 0.62 -0.33
N ILE A 213 -4.80 1.69 0.03
CA ILE A 213 -3.84 1.74 1.13
C ILE A 213 -4.39 2.66 2.21
N ASP A 214 -4.82 2.06 3.31
CA ASP A 214 -5.32 2.79 4.48
C ASP A 214 -4.15 3.15 5.40
N GLU A 215 -3.98 4.45 5.67
CA GLU A 215 -2.88 5.04 6.44
C GLU A 215 -1.50 4.57 5.91
N PRO A 216 -1.07 5.04 4.71
CA PRO A 216 0.20 4.66 4.09
C PRO A 216 1.44 5.04 4.92
N GLU A 217 1.29 5.96 5.87
CA GLU A 217 2.32 6.45 6.78
C GLU A 217 2.62 5.53 7.96
N VAL A 218 1.72 4.61 8.29
CA VAL A 218 1.84 3.77 9.50
C VAL A 218 3.05 2.84 9.39
N HIS A 219 3.87 2.81 10.45
CA HIS A 219 5.14 2.09 10.60
C HIS A 219 6.29 2.59 9.71
N LEU A 220 6.13 3.68 8.97
CA LEU A 220 7.14 4.21 8.08
C LEU A 220 7.60 5.62 8.52
N HIS A 221 8.92 5.82 8.53
CA HIS A 221 9.46 7.16 8.62
C HIS A 221 9.19 7.90 7.29
N ARG A 222 8.90 9.20 7.35
CA ARG A 222 8.51 10.01 6.18
C ARG A 222 9.44 9.87 4.97
N SER A 223 10.76 9.84 5.19
CA SER A 223 11.74 9.72 4.10
C SER A 223 11.67 8.36 3.39
N ILE A 224 11.28 7.31 4.10
CA ILE A 224 11.10 5.95 3.58
C ILE A 224 9.75 5.85 2.89
N MET A 225 8.70 6.34 3.53
CA MET A 225 7.31 6.28 3.05
C MET A 225 7.18 6.85 1.63
N ASN A 226 7.66 8.06 1.39
CA ASN A 226 7.54 8.71 0.09
C ASN A 226 8.28 7.94 -1.00
N ARG A 227 9.51 7.50 -0.72
CA ARG A 227 10.29 6.70 -1.68
C ARG A 227 9.62 5.37 -1.99
N LEU A 228 9.05 4.71 -0.97
CA LEU A 228 8.36 3.44 -1.12
C LEU A 228 7.16 3.56 -2.07
N TRP A 229 6.24 4.49 -1.78
CA TRP A 229 5.02 4.59 -2.56
C TRP A 229 5.27 5.06 -3.99
N LEU A 230 6.15 6.04 -4.21
CA LEU A 230 6.55 6.47 -5.56
C LEU A 230 7.22 5.34 -6.35
N SER A 231 8.05 4.52 -5.69
CA SER A 231 8.66 3.36 -6.34
C SER A 231 7.62 2.30 -6.70
N LEU A 232 6.69 2.00 -5.78
CA LEU A 232 5.61 1.03 -6.04
C LEU A 232 4.67 1.45 -7.17
N GLU A 233 4.28 2.72 -7.24
CA GLU A 233 3.50 3.27 -8.36
C GLU A 233 4.22 3.11 -9.71
N LYS A 234 5.54 3.33 -9.73
CA LYS A 234 6.39 3.15 -10.92
C LYS A 234 6.44 1.67 -11.39
N TYR A 235 6.46 0.72 -10.46
CA TYR A 235 6.52 -0.71 -10.79
C TYR A 235 5.16 -1.34 -11.07
N ARG A 236 4.05 -0.71 -10.65
CA ARG A 236 2.69 -1.19 -10.83
C ARG A 236 1.81 -0.18 -11.55
N THR A 237 2.27 0.27 -12.72
CA THR A 237 1.53 1.17 -13.61
C THR A 237 0.23 0.58 -14.16
N ASP A 238 0.06 -0.73 -14.00
CA ASP A 238 -1.15 -1.48 -14.32
C ASP A 238 -2.26 -1.33 -13.28
N CYS A 239 -1.94 -0.82 -12.08
CA CYS A 239 -2.87 -0.68 -10.96
C CYS A 239 -3.26 0.77 -10.70
N LEU A 240 -4.48 0.97 -10.20
CA LEU A 240 -4.90 2.24 -9.61
C LEU A 240 -4.60 2.20 -8.10
N PHE A 241 -3.86 3.18 -7.59
CA PHE A 241 -3.62 3.34 -6.16
C PHE A 241 -4.62 4.33 -5.57
N ILE A 242 -5.28 3.96 -4.49
CA ILE A 242 -6.12 4.86 -3.68
C ILE A 242 -5.52 4.92 -2.28
N PHE A 243 -4.87 6.02 -1.97
CA PHE A 243 -4.31 6.27 -0.64
C PHE A 243 -5.35 6.96 0.23
N ILE A 244 -5.56 6.46 1.43
CA ILE A 244 -6.48 7.02 2.41
C ILE A 244 -5.65 7.49 3.60
N THR A 245 -5.57 8.79 3.83
CA THR A 245 -4.65 9.36 4.82
C THR A 245 -5.21 10.59 5.53
N HIS A 246 -4.58 10.95 6.63
CA HIS A 246 -4.72 12.25 7.27
C HIS A 246 -3.44 13.10 7.18
N ASP A 247 -2.38 12.57 6.54
CA ASP A 247 -1.11 13.29 6.37
C ASP A 247 -1.16 14.22 5.15
N THR A 248 -1.28 15.53 5.44
CA THR A 248 -1.30 16.59 4.43
C THR A 248 -0.01 16.69 3.63
N GLN A 249 1.13 16.33 4.24
CA GLN A 249 2.41 16.35 3.54
C GLN A 249 2.49 15.20 2.52
N PHE A 250 2.01 14.01 2.89
CA PHE A 250 1.89 12.89 1.95
C PHE A 250 1.04 13.31 0.74
N ALA A 251 -0.13 13.91 1.00
CA ALA A 251 -1.02 14.38 -0.06
C ALA A 251 -0.40 15.47 -0.95
N SER A 252 0.41 16.36 -0.38
CA SER A 252 1.07 17.43 -1.13
C SER A 252 2.20 16.92 -2.02
N LEU A 253 2.93 15.87 -1.58
CA LEU A 253 4.04 15.28 -2.34
C LEU A 253 3.57 14.50 -3.58
N HIS A 254 2.34 13.97 -3.56
CA HIS A 254 1.72 13.32 -4.72
C HIS A 254 0.99 14.34 -5.60
N SER A 255 1.75 15.24 -6.23
CA SER A 255 1.20 16.36 -7.01
C SER A 255 0.36 15.91 -8.21
N ASN A 256 0.67 14.76 -8.80
CA ASN A 256 -0.03 14.20 -9.96
C ASN A 256 -1.28 13.39 -9.60
N ALA A 257 -1.52 13.11 -8.31
CA ALA A 257 -2.68 12.35 -7.87
C ALA A 257 -3.95 13.22 -7.87
N GLU A 258 -5.09 12.62 -8.21
CA GLU A 258 -6.37 13.24 -7.89
C GLU A 258 -6.55 13.28 -6.38
N LYS A 259 -7.10 14.37 -5.86
CA LYS A 259 -7.32 14.56 -4.43
C LYS A 259 -8.80 14.69 -4.11
N ILE A 260 -9.26 13.95 -3.10
CA ILE A 260 -10.65 13.93 -2.66
C ILE A 260 -10.66 14.19 -1.15
N TRP A 261 -11.39 15.21 -0.74
CA TRP A 261 -11.56 15.56 0.66
C TRP A 261 -12.86 14.96 1.21
N ILE A 262 -12.77 14.31 2.35
CA ILE A 262 -13.93 13.91 3.14
C ILE A 262 -14.27 15.08 4.06
N LYS A 263 -15.25 15.88 3.67
CA LYS A 263 -15.72 17.04 4.46
C LYS A 263 -16.48 16.60 5.70
N GLU A 264 -17.42 15.68 5.53
CA GLU A 264 -18.33 15.27 6.59
C GLU A 264 -18.63 13.77 6.47
N TYR A 265 -18.91 13.15 7.59
CA TYR A 265 -19.42 11.79 7.70
C TYR A 265 -20.45 11.73 8.82
N ASP A 266 -21.71 11.43 8.50
CA ASP A 266 -22.83 11.41 9.45
C ASP A 266 -23.01 10.06 10.17
N GLY A 267 -22.14 9.08 9.88
CA GLY A 267 -22.21 7.70 10.37
C GLY A 267 -22.64 6.70 9.29
N ASN A 268 -23.31 7.16 8.24
CA ASN A 268 -23.80 6.36 7.11
C ASN A 268 -23.33 6.89 5.75
N ASN A 269 -23.35 8.20 5.55
CA ASN A 269 -23.06 8.85 4.28
C ASN A 269 -21.88 9.79 4.39
N TRP A 270 -21.17 9.97 3.28
CA TRP A 270 -20.04 10.89 3.17
C TRP A 270 -20.40 12.08 2.30
N LYS A 271 -19.89 13.24 2.67
CA LYS A 271 -19.83 14.41 1.80
C LYS A 271 -18.40 14.55 1.30
N LEU A 272 -18.22 14.22 0.02
CA LEU A 272 -16.92 14.20 -0.65
C LEU A 272 -16.78 15.41 -1.55
N GLU A 273 -15.59 16.02 -1.57
CA GLU A 273 -15.28 17.12 -2.47
C GLU A 273 -13.97 16.84 -3.22
N LYS A 274 -14.01 16.92 -4.55
CA LYS A 274 -12.81 16.82 -5.37
C LYS A 274 -12.02 18.12 -5.31
N ILE A 275 -10.74 18.03 -4.95
CA ILE A 275 -9.83 19.17 -4.90
C ILE A 275 -9.28 19.39 -6.31
N ASN A 276 -9.66 20.51 -6.94
CA ASN A 276 -9.29 20.79 -8.33
C ASN A 276 -7.90 21.42 -8.49
N ASN A 277 -7.28 21.89 -7.42
CA ASN A 277 -5.97 22.51 -7.40
C ASN A 277 -4.99 21.61 -6.64
N ASN A 278 -3.69 21.74 -6.93
CA ASN A 278 -2.65 21.02 -6.19
C ASN A 278 -2.49 21.50 -4.74
N GLU A 279 -3.07 22.62 -4.38
CA GLU A 279 -3.07 23.18 -3.03
C GLU A 279 -4.25 22.65 -2.24
N LEU A 280 -3.97 22.18 -1.03
CA LEU A 280 -5.03 21.72 -0.12
C LEU A 280 -5.80 22.94 0.42
N PRO A 281 -7.14 22.89 0.44
CA PRO A 281 -7.95 23.98 0.99
C PRO A 281 -7.60 24.31 2.44
N GLU A 282 -7.62 25.59 2.81
CA GLU A 282 -7.35 26.02 4.20
C GLU A 282 -8.31 25.38 5.18
N GLU A 283 -9.59 25.23 4.83
CA GLU A 283 -10.59 24.55 5.64
C GLU A 283 -10.19 23.11 5.97
N LEU A 284 -9.66 22.36 4.99
CA LEU A 284 -9.16 21.01 5.22
C LEU A 284 -7.96 21.00 6.19
N LEU A 285 -7.04 21.97 6.02
CA LEU A 285 -5.89 22.10 6.91
C LEU A 285 -6.34 22.40 8.34
N LEU A 286 -7.36 23.26 8.51
CA LEU A 286 -7.98 23.58 9.79
C LEU A 286 -8.65 22.37 10.42
N ASP A 287 -9.42 21.60 9.66
CA ASP A 287 -10.07 20.37 10.14
C ASP A 287 -9.07 19.35 10.67
N ILE A 288 -8.00 19.10 9.91
CA ILE A 288 -6.97 18.15 10.30
C ILE A 288 -6.20 18.63 11.53
N LEU A 289 -5.85 19.91 11.60
CA LEU A 289 -5.14 20.52 12.71
C LEU A 289 -6.05 20.69 13.92
N GLY A 290 -7.28 21.17 13.72
CA GLY A 290 -8.27 21.43 14.75
C GLY A 290 -8.74 20.17 15.47
N SER A 291 -8.70 19.02 14.80
CA SER A 291 -8.96 17.72 15.42
C SER A 291 -7.93 17.32 16.49
N ARG A 292 -6.80 18.03 16.57
CA ARG A 292 -5.69 17.71 17.47
C ARG A 292 -5.50 18.69 18.62
N LYS A 293 -5.80 20.00 18.46
CA LYS A 293 -5.67 21.06 19.49
C LYS A 293 -6.41 22.34 19.09
N ASN A 294 -6.80 23.18 20.07
CA ASN A 294 -7.24 24.55 19.81
C ASN A 294 -6.13 25.34 19.10
N ILE A 295 -6.44 25.89 17.92
CA ILE A 295 -5.48 26.67 17.12
C ILE A 295 -5.80 28.14 17.34
N LEU A 296 -4.80 28.90 17.78
CA LEU A 296 -4.85 30.34 17.86
C LEU A 296 -4.15 30.92 16.62
N PHE A 297 -4.90 31.57 15.74
CA PHE A 297 -4.32 32.36 14.67
C PHE A 297 -3.91 33.73 15.22
N VAL A 298 -2.65 34.08 15.08
CA VAL A 298 -2.14 35.42 15.41
C VAL A 298 -1.76 36.07 14.10
N GLU A 299 -2.42 37.15 13.75
CA GLU A 299 -2.06 37.99 12.62
C GLU A 299 -0.68 38.61 12.90
N GLY A 300 0.32 38.25 12.10
CA GLY A 300 1.70 38.73 12.27
C GLY A 300 1.85 40.18 11.82
N GLY A 301 1.60 41.11 12.72
CA GLY A 301 2.10 42.47 12.56
C GLY A 301 3.62 42.49 12.75
N VAL A 302 4.33 43.07 11.81
CA VAL A 302 5.80 43.31 11.92
C VAL A 302 6.04 44.29 13.07
N SER A 303 6.20 43.82 14.30
CA SER A 303 6.94 44.47 15.38
C SER A 303 7.06 43.55 16.61
N GLN A 304 8.26 43.12 16.86
CA GLN A 304 8.93 42.89 18.13
C GLN A 304 8.14 42.46 19.35
N SER A 305 8.55 41.29 19.85
CA SER A 305 8.49 40.90 21.26
C SER A 305 7.10 40.77 21.91
N LEU A 306 6.61 39.56 22.00
CA LEU A 306 5.82 39.14 23.14
C LEU A 306 5.77 37.61 23.21
N CYS A 307 6.72 37.03 23.89
CA CYS A 307 6.54 35.78 24.64
C CYS A 307 7.51 35.84 25.82
N LYS A 308 7.06 36.39 26.93
CA LYS A 308 7.57 36.00 28.25
C LYS A 308 6.63 34.93 28.80
N PRO A 309 7.12 33.78 29.22
CA PRO A 309 6.31 32.84 29.96
C PRO A 309 6.03 33.44 31.35
N SER A 310 4.79 33.54 31.72
CA SER A 310 4.39 33.77 33.10
C SER A 310 4.57 32.45 33.87
N ASN A 311 5.22 32.59 35.03
CA ASN A 311 5.48 31.56 36.04
C ASN A 311 4.26 30.70 36.41
#